data_3186c31d5b392a840dfce3738c753b6d
#
_entry.id   3186c31d5b392a840dfce3738c753b6d
#
_cell.length_a   1.000
_cell.length_b   1.000
_cell.length_c   1.000
_cell.angle_alpha   90.00
_cell.angle_beta   90.00
_cell.angle_gamma   90.00
#
_symmetry.space_group_name_H-M   'P 1'
#
loop_
_entity.id
_entity.type
_entity.pdbx_description
1 polymer ?
#
loop_
_entity_poly.entity_id
_entity_poly.type
_entity_poly.pdbx_seq_one_letter_code
_entity_poly.pdbx_strand_id
1 'polypeptide(L)'
;MRIIFIGGPGSGKSTVGNRLAGDLGWPWISSGEILRESKEPWVVEKLKTAQLFDDEMVAGLVLSRISTEPNVILDGFPRTFKQVEIMYSRGEKVDIIVEMQVPIEEVQQRLVLRGRDQDSKDIVEERYAMYLQSKDEILAYLIGNGAKLITIDGVGTQDEVYQRVAKGIQEVINQ
;
A
#
# COMPACT_ATOMS: atom_id res chain seq x y z
N MET A 1 -11.09 11.86 -4.39
CA MET A 1 -10.64 10.59 -5.03
C MET A 1 -9.60 9.89 -4.14
N ARG A 2 -9.74 8.59 -3.95
CA ARG A 2 -8.84 7.78 -3.14
C ARG A 2 -8.18 6.72 -4.00
N ILE A 3 -6.86 6.83 -4.15
CA ILE A 3 -6.03 5.86 -4.85
C ILE A 3 -5.30 5.03 -3.82
N ILE A 4 -5.37 3.71 -3.90
CA ILE A 4 -4.61 2.82 -3.03
C ILE A 4 -3.56 2.05 -3.80
N PHE A 5 -2.39 1.86 -3.21
CA PHE A 5 -1.35 0.99 -3.73
C PHE A 5 -1.34 -0.35 -2.99
N ILE A 6 -1.55 -1.43 -3.72
CA ILE A 6 -1.49 -2.82 -3.23
C ILE A 6 -0.30 -3.53 -3.86
N GLY A 7 0.38 -4.36 -3.09
CA GLY A 7 1.53 -5.13 -3.54
C GLY A 7 2.38 -5.62 -2.37
N GLY A 8 3.20 -6.63 -2.59
CA GLY A 8 4.08 -7.19 -1.58
C GLY A 8 5.10 -6.18 -1.02
N PRO A 9 5.78 -6.54 0.07
CA PRO A 9 6.90 -5.75 0.58
C PRO A 9 7.95 -5.60 -0.53
N GLY A 10 8.63 -4.46 -0.62
CA GLY A 10 9.67 -4.24 -1.65
C GLY A 10 9.19 -4.08 -3.09
N SER A 11 7.88 -4.10 -3.36
CA SER A 11 7.36 -3.95 -4.73
C SER A 11 7.49 -2.53 -5.31
N GLY A 12 7.98 -1.54 -4.55
CA GLY A 12 8.19 -0.18 -5.04
C GLY A 12 7.01 0.77 -4.87
N LYS A 13 5.91 0.35 -4.22
CA LYS A 13 4.72 1.18 -3.97
C LYS A 13 5.04 2.57 -3.44
N SER A 14 5.82 2.62 -2.35
CA SER A 14 6.14 3.88 -1.70
C SER A 14 6.95 4.82 -2.59
N THR A 15 7.88 4.28 -3.39
CA THR A 15 8.70 5.07 -4.31
C THR A 15 7.85 5.70 -5.41
N VAL A 16 7.05 4.88 -6.08
CA VAL A 16 6.25 5.30 -7.22
C VAL A 16 5.04 6.13 -6.77
N GLY A 17 4.37 5.70 -5.70
CA GLY A 17 3.19 6.40 -5.20
C GLY A 17 3.51 7.76 -4.59
N ASN A 18 4.64 7.91 -3.90
CA ASN A 18 5.07 9.21 -3.38
C ASN A 18 5.40 10.20 -4.53
N ARG A 19 6.06 9.72 -5.59
CA ARG A 19 6.30 10.53 -6.80
C ARG A 19 4.98 10.96 -7.45
N LEU A 20 4.04 10.03 -7.61
CA LEU A 20 2.72 10.34 -8.15
C LEU A 20 1.98 11.37 -7.30
N ALA A 21 2.05 11.26 -5.98
CA ALA A 21 1.46 12.21 -5.05
C ALA A 21 2.03 13.62 -5.24
N GLY A 22 3.35 13.72 -5.39
CA GLY A 22 4.03 14.98 -5.70
C GLY A 22 3.56 15.60 -7.03
N ASP A 23 3.46 14.80 -8.09
CA ASP A 23 3.04 15.27 -9.42
C ASP A 23 1.56 15.70 -9.45
N LEU A 24 0.70 15.04 -8.65
CA LEU A 24 -0.72 15.39 -8.54
C LEU A 24 -1.02 16.49 -7.50
N GLY A 25 -0.05 16.82 -6.66
CA GLY A 25 -0.25 17.72 -5.51
C GLY A 25 -1.18 17.12 -4.44
N TRP A 26 -1.22 15.80 -4.30
CA TRP A 26 -2.08 15.09 -3.36
C TRP A 26 -1.29 14.57 -2.15
N PRO A 27 -1.90 14.48 -0.96
CA PRO A 27 -1.24 13.88 0.18
C PRO A 27 -0.96 12.39 -0.06
N TRP A 28 0.25 11.98 0.34
CA TRP A 28 0.68 10.59 0.44
C TRP A 28 0.58 10.13 1.89
N ILE A 29 -0.21 9.12 2.15
CA ILE A 29 -0.44 8.57 3.50
C ILE A 29 -0.02 7.11 3.52
N SER A 30 1.08 6.82 4.21
CA SER A 30 1.60 5.46 4.37
C SER A 30 1.39 4.96 5.79
N SER A 31 0.65 3.86 5.94
CA SER A 31 0.46 3.21 7.25
C SER A 31 1.79 2.80 7.88
N GLY A 32 2.73 2.34 7.05
CA GLY A 32 4.06 1.97 7.51
C GLY A 32 4.90 3.16 7.98
N GLU A 33 4.74 4.34 7.39
CA GLU A 33 5.41 5.56 7.85
C GLU A 33 4.80 6.05 9.16
N ILE A 34 3.48 6.11 9.26
CA ILE A 34 2.77 6.47 10.50
C ILE A 34 3.24 5.60 11.67
N LEU A 35 3.34 4.29 11.46
CA LEU A 35 3.81 3.37 12.50
C LEU A 35 5.30 3.58 12.85
N ARG A 36 6.15 3.86 11.86
CA ARG A 36 7.58 4.14 12.10
C ARG A 36 7.84 5.47 12.81
N GLU A 37 6.97 6.44 12.63
CA GLU A 37 7.01 7.72 13.37
C GLU A 37 6.64 7.56 14.83
N SER A 38 5.96 6.48 15.21
CA SER A 38 5.63 6.18 16.59
C SER A 38 6.89 5.92 17.42
N LYS A 39 6.97 6.57 18.57
CA LYS A 39 8.05 6.38 19.54
C LYS A 39 7.70 5.37 20.64
N GLU A 40 6.51 4.78 20.57
CA GLU A 40 6.05 3.79 21.53
C GLU A 40 6.92 2.51 21.45
N PRO A 41 7.55 2.06 22.55
CA PRO A 41 8.50 0.94 22.52
C PRO A 41 7.91 -0.35 21.93
N TRP A 42 6.64 -0.64 22.22
CA TRP A 42 5.96 -1.83 21.72
C TRP A 42 5.69 -1.76 20.21
N VAL A 43 5.48 -0.56 19.64
CA VAL A 43 5.34 -0.37 18.19
C VAL A 43 6.68 -0.61 17.51
N VAL A 44 7.75 -0.05 18.07
CA VAL A 44 9.12 -0.24 17.54
C VAL A 44 9.49 -1.71 17.54
N GLU A 45 9.20 -2.45 18.62
CA GLU A 45 9.48 -3.87 18.71
C GLU A 45 8.64 -4.69 17.70
N LYS A 46 7.35 -4.41 17.60
CA LYS A 46 6.47 -5.10 16.66
C LYS A 46 6.83 -4.85 15.20
N LEU A 47 7.35 -3.67 14.86
CA LEU A 47 7.85 -3.36 13.51
C LEU A 47 9.00 -4.28 13.06
N LYS A 48 9.75 -4.88 13.99
CA LYS A 48 10.82 -5.85 13.70
C LYS A 48 10.31 -7.24 13.37
N THR A 49 9.02 -7.47 13.47
CA THR A 49 8.37 -8.75 13.17
C THR A 49 7.57 -8.67 11.87
N ALA A 50 7.08 -9.81 11.38
CA ALA A 50 6.12 -9.85 10.28
C ALA A 50 4.68 -9.60 10.73
N GLN A 51 4.41 -9.63 12.04
CA GLN A 51 3.06 -9.53 12.58
C GLN A 51 2.37 -8.21 12.22
N LEU A 52 1.12 -8.30 11.84
CA LEU A 52 0.28 -7.13 11.61
C LEU A 52 -0.11 -6.48 12.93
N PHE A 53 -0.26 -5.16 12.90
CA PHE A 53 -0.83 -4.40 13.99
C PHE A 53 -2.35 -4.62 14.06
N ASP A 54 -2.95 -4.26 15.18
CA ASP A 54 -4.40 -4.30 15.37
C ASP A 54 -5.11 -3.47 14.29
N ASP A 55 -6.14 -4.05 13.68
CA ASP A 55 -6.82 -3.46 12.54
C ASP A 55 -7.56 -2.17 12.88
N GLU A 56 -8.22 -2.10 14.04
CA GLU A 56 -8.92 -0.89 14.50
C GLU A 56 -7.93 0.25 14.77
N MET A 57 -6.79 -0.07 15.37
CA MET A 57 -5.73 0.90 15.63
C MET A 57 -5.17 1.47 14.31
N VAL A 58 -4.77 0.61 13.37
CA VAL A 58 -4.21 1.05 12.10
C VAL A 58 -5.22 1.84 11.30
N ALA A 59 -6.46 1.33 11.20
CA ALA A 59 -7.54 2.03 10.51
C ALA A 59 -7.83 3.39 11.17
N GLY A 60 -7.88 3.47 12.50
CA GLY A 60 -8.06 4.72 13.23
C GLY A 60 -6.99 5.76 12.89
N LEU A 61 -5.72 5.35 12.90
CA LEU A 61 -4.59 6.22 12.57
C LEU A 61 -4.62 6.72 11.13
N VAL A 62 -4.91 5.85 10.17
CA VAL A 62 -4.96 6.22 8.75
C VAL A 62 -6.19 7.09 8.46
N LEU A 63 -7.37 6.65 8.89
CA LEU A 63 -8.62 7.33 8.59
C LEU A 63 -8.70 8.73 9.23
N SER A 64 -8.10 8.93 10.40
CA SER A 64 -7.99 10.27 10.99
C SER A 64 -7.15 11.24 10.13
N ARG A 65 -6.21 10.74 9.35
CA ARG A 65 -5.35 11.54 8.46
C ARG A 65 -6.03 11.89 7.13
N ILE A 66 -6.97 11.06 6.67
CA ILE A 66 -7.61 11.22 5.35
C ILE A 66 -9.00 11.85 5.40
N SER A 67 -9.62 11.96 6.57
CA SER A 67 -11.02 12.38 6.73
C SER A 67 -11.30 13.78 6.19
N THR A 68 -10.29 14.65 6.14
CA THR A 68 -10.42 16.04 5.61
C THR A 68 -9.90 16.17 4.17
N GLU A 69 -9.31 15.12 3.62
CA GLU A 69 -8.66 15.19 2.32
C GLU A 69 -9.62 14.77 1.20
N PRO A 70 -9.93 15.66 0.23
CA PRO A 70 -10.77 15.31 -0.91
C PRO A 70 -10.11 14.30 -1.84
N ASN A 71 -8.79 14.35 -1.94
CA ASN A 71 -7.96 13.45 -2.75
C ASN A 71 -6.80 12.96 -1.92
N VAL A 72 -6.47 11.67 -2.01
CA VAL A 72 -5.38 11.05 -1.25
C VAL A 72 -4.85 9.81 -1.95
N ILE A 73 -3.56 9.55 -1.77
CA ILE A 73 -2.92 8.30 -2.16
C ILE A 73 -2.53 7.54 -0.89
N LEU A 74 -3.00 6.30 -0.78
CA LEU A 74 -2.76 5.43 0.37
C LEU A 74 -1.74 4.33 0.03
N ASP A 75 -0.78 4.12 0.92
CA ASP A 75 0.22 3.05 0.84
C ASP A 75 0.16 2.14 2.07
N GLY A 76 0.09 0.85 1.81
CA GLY A 76 0.10 -0.16 2.88
C GLY A 76 -1.15 -0.17 3.76
N PHE A 77 -2.26 0.37 3.28
CA PHE A 77 -3.59 0.30 3.86
C PHE A 77 -4.65 0.31 2.74
N PRO A 78 -5.69 -0.54 2.80
CA PRO A 78 -5.86 -1.65 3.76
C PRO A 78 -4.91 -2.83 3.48
N ARG A 79 -4.58 -3.62 4.51
CA ARG A 79 -3.80 -4.87 4.41
C ARG A 79 -4.58 -6.11 4.78
N THR A 80 -5.73 -5.94 5.42
CA THR A 80 -6.64 -7.00 5.81
C THR A 80 -8.04 -6.68 5.36
N PHE A 81 -8.88 -7.70 5.23
CA PHE A 81 -10.29 -7.49 4.92
C PHE A 81 -10.99 -6.71 6.03
N LYS A 82 -10.61 -6.93 7.29
CA LYS A 82 -11.13 -6.17 8.43
C LYS A 82 -10.89 -4.66 8.29
N GLN A 83 -9.71 -4.26 7.83
CA GLN A 83 -9.42 -2.85 7.56
C GLN A 83 -10.30 -2.28 6.45
N VAL A 84 -10.62 -3.08 5.42
CA VAL A 84 -11.57 -2.67 4.37
C VAL A 84 -12.96 -2.43 4.97
N GLU A 85 -13.48 -3.36 5.78
CA GLU A 85 -14.77 -3.21 6.45
C GLU A 85 -14.82 -1.92 7.30
N ILE A 86 -13.78 -1.67 8.11
CA ILE A 86 -13.70 -0.47 8.95
C ILE A 86 -13.69 0.80 8.09
N MET A 87 -12.91 0.83 7.01
CA MET A 87 -12.84 1.94 6.09
C MET A 87 -14.21 2.26 5.48
N TYR A 88 -14.88 1.25 4.94
CA TYR A 88 -16.20 1.41 4.32
C TYR A 88 -17.30 1.76 5.33
N SER A 89 -17.25 1.20 6.54
CA SER A 89 -18.21 1.55 7.60
C SER A 89 -18.12 3.02 8.03
N ARG A 90 -16.98 3.66 7.81
CA ARG A 90 -16.77 5.10 8.06
C ARG A 90 -17.04 5.98 6.83
N GLY A 91 -17.59 5.40 5.75
CA GLY A 91 -17.96 6.14 4.54
C GLY A 91 -16.81 6.40 3.57
N GLU A 92 -15.61 5.88 3.86
CA GLU A 92 -14.45 6.03 3.01
C GLU A 92 -14.43 4.94 1.92
N LYS A 93 -14.40 5.35 0.66
CA LYS A 93 -14.39 4.42 -0.49
C LYS A 93 -13.11 4.56 -1.28
N VAL A 94 -12.74 3.50 -1.98
CA VAL A 94 -11.61 3.48 -2.91
C VAL A 94 -12.12 3.72 -4.33
N ASP A 95 -11.48 4.62 -5.06
CA ASP A 95 -11.80 4.89 -6.46
C ASP A 95 -10.88 4.10 -7.41
N ILE A 96 -9.59 4.06 -7.12
CA ILE A 96 -8.59 3.40 -7.96
C ILE A 96 -7.68 2.53 -7.10
N ILE A 97 -7.44 1.33 -7.58
CA ILE A 97 -6.47 0.37 -7.02
C ILE A 97 -5.31 0.26 -8.01
N VAL A 98 -4.09 0.52 -7.53
CA VAL A 98 -2.86 0.23 -8.26
C VAL A 98 -2.23 -1.02 -7.64
N GLU A 99 -2.40 -2.15 -8.29
CA GLU A 99 -1.76 -3.41 -7.88
C GLU A 99 -0.38 -3.52 -8.53
N MET A 100 0.67 -3.50 -7.71
CA MET A 100 2.05 -3.66 -8.18
C MET A 100 2.49 -5.11 -8.03
N GLN A 101 2.67 -5.80 -9.15
CA GLN A 101 3.11 -7.18 -9.21
C GLN A 101 4.62 -7.25 -9.39
N VAL A 102 5.31 -7.88 -8.45
CA VAL A 102 6.76 -8.10 -8.49
C VAL A 102 7.05 -9.51 -7.97
N PRO A 103 7.82 -10.32 -8.72
CA PRO A 103 8.23 -11.64 -8.27
C PRO A 103 9.01 -11.59 -6.95
N ILE A 104 8.86 -12.63 -6.12
CA ILE A 104 9.48 -12.66 -4.78
C ILE A 104 11.01 -12.56 -4.85
N GLU A 105 11.62 -13.12 -5.88
CA GLU A 105 13.07 -13.08 -6.10
C GLU A 105 13.56 -11.65 -6.29
N GLU A 106 12.84 -10.86 -7.06
CA GLU A 106 13.13 -9.44 -7.29
C GLU A 106 12.89 -8.62 -6.01
N VAL A 107 11.83 -8.93 -5.27
CA VAL A 107 11.52 -8.33 -3.97
C VAL A 107 12.68 -8.54 -2.99
N GLN A 108 13.18 -9.76 -2.88
CA GLN A 108 14.29 -10.09 -1.99
C GLN A 108 15.55 -9.29 -2.32
N GLN A 109 15.92 -9.19 -3.60
CA GLN A 109 17.07 -8.40 -4.05
C GLN A 109 16.93 -6.92 -3.67
N ARG A 110 15.78 -6.32 -3.91
CA ARG A 110 15.51 -4.92 -3.59
C ARG A 110 15.57 -4.63 -2.10
N LEU A 111 15.08 -5.56 -1.27
CA LEU A 111 15.05 -5.38 0.18
C LEU A 111 16.42 -5.55 0.81
N VAL A 112 17.26 -6.45 0.30
CA VAL A 112 18.67 -6.54 0.69
C VAL A 112 19.40 -5.20 0.45
N LEU A 113 19.18 -4.58 -0.71
CA LEU A 113 19.77 -3.27 -1.04
C LEU A 113 19.25 -2.14 -0.15
N ARG A 114 18.01 -2.24 0.32
CA ARG A 114 17.41 -1.24 1.22
C ARG A 114 17.96 -1.29 2.65
N GLY A 115 18.38 -2.46 3.12
CA GLY A 115 19.13 -2.66 4.37
C GLY A 115 18.42 -2.26 5.65
N ARG A 116 17.09 -2.42 5.75
CA ARG A 116 16.36 -2.19 7.02
C ARG A 116 16.38 -3.45 7.88
N ASP A 117 16.43 -3.30 9.22
CA ASP A 117 16.40 -4.43 10.17
C ASP A 117 15.21 -5.38 9.98
N GLN A 118 14.09 -4.84 9.50
CA GLN A 118 12.85 -5.57 9.22
C GLN A 118 12.81 -6.24 7.84
N ASP A 119 13.92 -6.23 7.11
CA ASP A 119 14.02 -6.79 5.75
C ASP A 119 14.84 -8.10 5.73
N SER A 120 14.95 -8.81 6.86
CA SER A 120 15.49 -10.15 6.87
C SER A 120 14.67 -11.08 5.97
N LYS A 121 15.32 -12.04 5.36
CA LYS A 121 14.69 -12.94 4.37
C LYS A 121 13.41 -13.57 4.90
N ASP A 122 13.45 -14.13 6.11
CA ASP A 122 12.30 -14.82 6.72
C ASP A 122 11.10 -13.86 6.94
N ILE A 123 11.36 -12.65 7.43
CA ILE A 123 10.31 -11.63 7.63
C ILE A 123 9.70 -11.20 6.29
N VAL A 124 10.53 -11.07 5.26
CA VAL A 124 10.07 -10.70 3.92
C VAL A 124 9.18 -11.79 3.32
N GLU A 125 9.60 -13.05 3.42
CA GLU A 125 8.82 -14.20 2.92
C GLU A 125 7.48 -14.31 3.67
N GLU A 126 7.48 -14.17 4.99
CA GLU A 126 6.26 -14.19 5.80
C GLU A 126 5.31 -13.05 5.41
N ARG A 127 5.81 -11.83 5.27
CA ARG A 127 5.00 -10.67 4.84
C ARG A 127 4.48 -10.82 3.42
N TYR A 128 5.26 -11.42 2.53
CA TYR A 128 4.84 -11.67 1.17
C TYR A 128 3.73 -12.73 1.11
N ALA A 129 3.85 -13.79 1.90
CA ALA A 129 2.82 -14.81 2.05
C ALA A 129 1.51 -14.23 2.60
N MET A 130 1.58 -13.40 3.64
CA MET A 130 0.40 -12.70 4.19
C MET A 130 -0.28 -11.79 3.16
N TYR A 131 0.51 -11.08 2.34
CA TYR A 131 -0.01 -10.29 1.24
C TYR A 131 -0.77 -11.15 0.23
N LEU A 132 -0.19 -12.26 -0.23
CA LEU A 132 -0.84 -13.16 -1.17
C LEU A 132 -2.12 -13.78 -0.60
N GLN A 133 -2.14 -14.08 0.69
CA GLN A 133 -3.30 -14.68 1.35
C GLN A 133 -4.50 -13.73 1.43
N SER A 134 -4.25 -12.42 1.61
CA SER A 134 -5.32 -11.43 1.82
C SER A 134 -5.72 -10.65 0.58
N LYS A 135 -4.85 -10.55 -0.44
CA LYS A 135 -5.04 -9.64 -1.56
C LYS A 135 -6.30 -9.91 -2.38
N ASP A 136 -6.59 -11.18 -2.67
CA ASP A 136 -7.68 -11.53 -3.59
C ASP A 136 -9.05 -11.18 -3.00
N GLU A 137 -9.25 -11.39 -1.70
CA GLU A 137 -10.46 -11.01 -0.99
C GLU A 137 -10.63 -9.49 -0.96
N ILE A 138 -9.55 -8.76 -0.65
CA ILE A 138 -9.54 -7.30 -0.65
C ILE A 138 -9.87 -6.75 -2.05
N LEU A 139 -9.20 -7.25 -3.09
CA LEU A 139 -9.43 -6.81 -4.46
C LEU A 139 -10.86 -7.08 -4.91
N ALA A 140 -11.37 -8.30 -4.67
CA ALA A 140 -12.73 -8.66 -5.05
C ALA A 140 -13.79 -7.73 -4.41
N TYR A 141 -13.62 -7.42 -3.11
CA TYR A 141 -14.54 -6.52 -2.42
C TYR A 141 -14.46 -5.09 -2.97
N LEU A 142 -13.28 -4.55 -3.12
CA LEU A 142 -13.09 -3.18 -3.60
C LEU A 142 -13.61 -2.99 -5.03
N ILE A 143 -13.31 -3.93 -5.93
CA ILE A 143 -13.80 -3.93 -7.31
C ILE A 143 -15.33 -4.08 -7.34
N GLY A 144 -15.89 -4.97 -6.53
CA GLY A 144 -17.34 -5.15 -6.40
C GLY A 144 -18.07 -3.90 -5.88
N ASN A 145 -17.35 -3.01 -5.18
CA ASN A 145 -17.84 -1.71 -4.71
C ASN A 145 -17.48 -0.53 -5.64
N GLY A 146 -17.04 -0.80 -6.87
CA GLY A 146 -16.86 0.18 -7.93
C GLY A 146 -15.44 0.73 -8.09
N ALA A 147 -14.47 0.24 -7.32
CA ALA A 147 -13.08 0.65 -7.52
C ALA A 147 -12.54 0.11 -8.86
N LYS A 148 -11.77 0.94 -9.57
CA LYS A 148 -11.09 0.56 -10.82
C LYS A 148 -9.72 -0.06 -10.51
N LEU A 149 -9.45 -1.24 -11.04
CA LEU A 149 -8.15 -1.93 -10.88
C LEU A 149 -7.21 -1.61 -12.04
N ILE A 150 -5.98 -1.22 -11.69
CA ILE A 150 -4.85 -1.07 -12.59
C ILE A 150 -3.76 -2.03 -12.12
N THR A 151 -3.45 -3.05 -12.90
CA THR A 151 -2.36 -3.99 -12.60
C THR A 151 -1.08 -3.55 -13.31
N ILE A 152 -0.01 -3.39 -12.55
CA ILE A 152 1.28 -2.87 -13.02
C ILE A 152 2.36 -3.93 -12.81
N ASP A 153 3.08 -4.25 -13.88
CA ASP A 153 4.36 -4.94 -13.76
C ASP A 153 5.37 -3.99 -13.10
N GLY A 154 5.75 -4.33 -11.86
CA GLY A 154 6.66 -3.54 -11.06
C GLY A 154 8.15 -3.87 -11.29
N VAL A 155 8.49 -4.68 -12.31
CA VAL A 155 9.88 -4.97 -12.69
C VAL A 155 10.40 -3.88 -13.63
N GLY A 156 11.65 -3.47 -13.43
CA GLY A 156 12.33 -2.43 -14.21
C GLY A 156 12.85 -1.29 -13.34
N THR A 157 13.30 -0.23 -13.99
CA THR A 157 13.75 0.99 -13.33
C THR A 157 12.59 1.74 -12.68
N GLN A 158 12.88 2.59 -11.71
CA GLN A 158 11.85 3.40 -11.05
C GLN A 158 11.08 4.27 -12.04
N ASP A 159 11.75 4.80 -13.06
CA ASP A 159 11.13 5.65 -14.09
C ASP A 159 10.18 4.84 -14.98
N GLU A 160 10.59 3.65 -15.44
CA GLU A 160 9.73 2.78 -16.25
C GLU A 160 8.46 2.37 -15.51
N VAL A 161 8.60 1.96 -14.26
CA VAL A 161 7.45 1.58 -13.41
C VAL A 161 6.55 2.78 -13.15
N TYR A 162 7.13 3.95 -12.86
CA TYR A 162 6.38 5.19 -12.69
C TYR A 162 5.57 5.54 -13.94
N GLN A 163 6.16 5.46 -15.14
CA GLN A 163 5.46 5.76 -16.39
C GLN A 163 4.27 4.81 -16.63
N ARG A 164 4.42 3.52 -16.30
CA ARG A 164 3.31 2.55 -16.38
C ARG A 164 2.16 2.94 -15.44
N VAL A 165 2.48 3.34 -14.21
CA VAL A 165 1.47 3.76 -13.22
C VAL A 165 0.79 5.04 -13.67
N ALA A 166 1.55 6.08 -14.05
CA ALA A 166 1.00 7.36 -14.48
C ALA A 166 0.07 7.21 -15.68
N LYS A 167 0.48 6.42 -16.69
CA LYS A 167 -0.33 6.09 -17.86
C LYS A 167 -1.63 5.38 -17.47
N GLY A 168 -1.55 4.31 -16.64
CA GLY A 168 -2.73 3.56 -16.24
C GLY A 168 -3.75 4.42 -15.47
N ILE A 169 -3.27 5.30 -14.58
CA ILE A 169 -4.13 6.23 -13.84
C ILE A 169 -4.79 7.23 -14.79
N GLN A 170 -4.03 7.79 -15.73
CA GLN A 170 -4.57 8.74 -16.70
C GLN A 170 -5.65 8.10 -17.58
N GLU A 171 -5.47 6.86 -18.00
CA GLU A 171 -6.47 6.12 -18.78
C GLU A 171 -7.78 5.90 -18.00
N VAL A 172 -7.70 5.66 -16.69
CA VAL A 172 -8.88 5.47 -15.83
C VAL A 172 -9.60 6.79 -15.53
N ILE A 173 -8.86 7.87 -15.31
CA ILE A 173 -9.46 9.19 -15.00
C ILE A 173 -10.15 9.80 -16.23
N ASN A 174 -9.69 9.48 -17.44
CA ASN A 174 -10.24 10.02 -18.68
C ASN A 174 -11.45 9.22 -19.24
N GLN A 175 -11.85 8.12 -18.56
CA GLN A 175 -13.03 7.30 -18.88
C GLN A 175 -14.27 7.76 -18.09
#